data_224e7ff31ff2b9f7e682a6981db0b2b2
#
_entry.id   224e7ff31ff2b9f7e682a6981db0b2b2
#
_cell.length_a   1.000
_cell.length_b   1.000
_cell.length_c   1.000
_cell.angle_alpha   90.00
_cell.angle_beta   90.00
_cell.angle_gamma   90.00
#
_symmetry.space_group_name_H-M   'P 1'
#
loop_
_entity.id
_entity.type
_entity.pdbx_description
1 polymer ?
#
loop_
_entity_poly.entity_id
_entity_poly.type
_entity_poly.pdbx_seq_one_letter_code
_entity_poly.pdbx_strand_id
1 'polypeptide(L)'
;YSKFNVAVTEEKDFDSWTTGRLKPSCYDDYAEYFVKWIQVMEKEGFDIHAVTMQNEPLNHGNSMSMYMPWQDQKEFVKVLGPALEKAGLGDVKILLFDHNYDYDNVASQENYPLNIYADPEAYKWADGSAWHSYGGNVTELDEIHVVNPEKDIYFTEASIGEWYPNFDVCLMNDFSQIFLGTLKRGGKGVTLWNLMLDDKNGPYSPQPGSCKTCFGGVTINSADYKTITKNSHWFNMAHASAVIKPGA
;
A
#
# COMPACT_ATOMS: atom_id res chain seq x y z
N TYR A 1 16.07 0.84 2.53
CA TYR A 1 16.83 1.87 3.27
C TYR A 1 17.20 1.41 4.67
N SER A 2 16.21 1.11 5.50
CA SER A 2 16.42 0.66 6.88
C SER A 2 17.27 -0.61 7.00
N LYS A 3 17.35 -1.41 5.97
CA LYS A 3 18.13 -2.64 5.95
C LYS A 3 19.64 -2.47 5.82
N PHE A 4 20.08 -1.30 5.44
CA PHE A 4 21.51 -1.03 5.25
C PHE A 4 22.18 -0.38 6.45
N ASN A 5 21.43 -0.15 7.48
CA ASN A 5 21.95 0.48 8.68
C ASN A 5 21.49 -0.28 9.92
N VAL A 6 21.85 0.21 11.08
CA VAL A 6 21.52 -0.38 12.36
C VAL A 6 20.05 -0.24 12.77
N ALA A 7 19.21 0.33 11.91
CA ALA A 7 17.81 0.60 12.23
C ALA A 7 16.91 -0.64 12.23
N VAL A 8 17.31 -1.72 11.54
CA VAL A 8 16.58 -2.99 11.55
C VAL A 8 17.21 -4.00 12.51
N THR A 9 16.40 -4.97 12.91
CA THR A 9 16.90 -6.10 13.72
C THR A 9 17.87 -6.96 12.92
N GLU A 10 18.78 -7.61 13.65
CA GLU A 10 19.76 -8.53 13.07
C GLU A 10 19.17 -9.90 12.72
N GLU A 11 17.86 -10.03 12.82
CA GLU A 11 17.19 -11.32 12.74
C GLU A 11 17.40 -12.06 11.46
N LYS A 12 18.08 -11.56 10.51
CA LYS A 12 18.51 -12.31 9.35
C LYS A 12 19.01 -11.44 8.23
N ASP A 13 19.84 -12.04 7.54
CA ASP A 13 20.14 -11.81 6.13
C ASP A 13 20.17 -10.35 5.72
N PHE A 14 21.15 -9.64 6.24
CA PHE A 14 21.50 -8.32 5.68
C PHE A 14 21.74 -8.40 4.17
N ASP A 15 22.01 -9.58 3.65
CA ASP A 15 22.06 -9.88 2.22
C ASP A 15 20.66 -9.98 1.59
N SER A 16 19.63 -10.20 2.40
CA SER A 16 18.25 -10.19 1.93
C SER A 16 17.66 -8.78 2.01
N TRP A 17 17.15 -8.30 0.93
CA TRP A 17 16.38 -7.07 0.87
C TRP A 17 14.93 -7.25 1.35
N THR A 18 14.60 -8.40 1.91
CA THR A 18 13.24 -8.86 2.10
C THR A 18 12.85 -9.14 3.56
N THR A 19 13.73 -8.99 4.54
CA THR A 19 13.43 -9.32 5.94
C THR A 19 14.07 -8.34 6.93
N GLY A 20 13.85 -8.53 8.21
CA GLY A 20 14.25 -7.65 9.30
C GLY A 20 13.06 -6.85 9.84
N ARG A 21 13.20 -6.29 11.02
CA ARG A 21 12.20 -5.46 11.70
C ARG A 21 12.80 -4.13 12.09
N LEU A 22 12.00 -3.07 12.09
CA LEU A 22 12.45 -1.77 12.58
C LEU A 22 12.73 -1.86 14.09
N LYS A 23 13.93 -1.45 14.51
CA LYS A 23 14.27 -1.39 15.95
C LYS A 23 13.43 -0.30 16.62
N PRO A 24 12.81 -0.56 17.78
CA PRO A 24 12.06 0.48 18.52
C PRO A 24 12.90 1.72 18.82
N SER A 25 14.20 1.58 19.05
CA SER A 25 15.12 2.71 19.27
C SER A 25 15.31 3.61 18.05
N CYS A 26 14.80 3.22 16.87
CA CYS A 26 14.86 3.99 15.61
C CYS A 26 13.49 4.50 15.16
N TYR A 27 12.45 4.38 16.00
CA TYR A 27 11.11 4.85 15.63
C TYR A 27 11.07 6.36 15.41
N ASP A 28 11.72 7.15 16.25
CA ASP A 28 11.79 8.60 16.10
C ASP A 28 12.50 9.00 14.81
N ASP A 29 13.63 8.35 14.49
CA ASP A 29 14.38 8.61 13.26
C ASP A 29 13.55 8.26 12.01
N TYR A 30 12.80 7.16 12.08
CA TYR A 30 11.96 6.72 10.97
C TYR A 30 10.72 7.62 10.80
N ALA A 31 10.14 8.11 11.87
CA ALA A 31 9.08 9.10 11.83
C ALA A 31 9.59 10.44 11.23
N GLU A 32 10.79 10.87 11.61
CA GLU A 32 11.43 12.06 11.02
C GLU A 32 11.70 11.87 9.51
N TYR A 33 12.01 10.65 9.07
CA TYR A 33 12.14 10.34 7.64
C TYR A 33 10.82 10.60 6.89
N PHE A 34 9.66 10.16 7.43
CA PHE A 34 8.34 10.45 6.84
C PHE A 34 8.09 11.97 6.76
N VAL A 35 8.33 12.68 7.85
CA VAL A 35 8.18 14.15 7.89
C VAL A 35 9.01 14.82 6.80
N LYS A 36 10.29 14.48 6.70
CA LYS A 36 11.19 15.05 5.69
C LYS A 36 10.78 14.70 4.26
N TRP A 37 10.36 13.45 4.05
CA TRP A 37 9.90 13.02 2.73
C TRP A 37 8.66 13.81 2.29
N ILE A 38 7.66 13.93 3.15
CA ILE A 38 6.44 14.69 2.85
C ILE A 38 6.79 16.15 2.54
N GLN A 39 7.60 16.80 3.37
CA GLN A 39 8.02 18.18 3.16
C GLN A 39 8.79 18.40 1.86
N VAL A 40 9.57 17.42 1.41
CA VAL A 40 10.25 17.47 0.11
C VAL A 40 9.24 17.35 -1.03
N MET A 41 8.28 16.44 -0.92
CA MET A 41 7.24 16.27 -1.94
C MET A 41 6.36 17.51 -2.06
N GLU A 42 5.98 18.13 -0.95
CA GLU A 42 5.21 19.39 -0.96
C GLU A 42 5.98 20.53 -1.65
N LYS A 43 7.28 20.62 -1.44
CA LYS A 43 8.14 21.62 -2.14
C LYS A 43 8.20 21.39 -3.65
N GLU A 44 8.05 20.16 -4.08
CA GLU A 44 7.98 19.80 -5.50
C GLU A 44 6.54 19.95 -6.06
N GLY A 45 5.58 20.40 -5.25
CA GLY A 45 4.19 20.66 -5.65
C GLY A 45 3.26 19.46 -5.55
N PHE A 46 3.61 18.44 -4.77
CA PHE A 46 2.78 17.27 -4.51
C PHE A 46 2.21 17.30 -3.09
N ASP A 47 0.94 17.57 -2.96
CA ASP A 47 0.23 17.48 -1.68
C ASP A 47 0.02 16.01 -1.32
N ILE A 48 0.63 15.57 -0.23
CA ILE A 48 0.52 14.18 0.24
C ILE A 48 -0.76 14.03 1.06
N HIS A 49 -1.68 13.24 0.56
CA HIS A 49 -2.96 12.98 1.22
C HIS A 49 -2.86 11.97 2.36
N ALA A 50 -2.11 10.88 2.15
CA ALA A 50 -1.96 9.80 3.10
C ALA A 50 -0.62 9.08 2.94
N VAL A 51 -0.19 8.41 4.00
CA VAL A 51 0.96 7.50 3.98
C VAL A 51 0.58 6.16 4.61
N THR A 52 1.21 5.08 4.15
CA THR A 52 1.26 3.79 4.85
C THR A 52 2.65 3.60 5.44
N MET A 53 2.72 2.99 6.62
CA MET A 53 4.00 2.89 7.35
C MET A 53 4.94 1.85 6.76
N GLN A 54 4.38 0.81 6.13
CA GLN A 54 5.13 -0.27 5.49
C GLN A 54 4.26 -0.94 4.42
N ASN A 55 4.74 -1.00 3.19
CA ASN A 55 4.11 -1.80 2.14
C ASN A 55 4.23 -3.29 2.47
N GLU A 56 3.12 -4.01 2.40
CA GLU A 56 3.03 -5.45 2.64
C GLU A 56 3.81 -5.91 3.89
N PRO A 57 3.43 -5.44 5.07
CA PRO A 57 4.22 -5.61 6.30
C PRO A 57 4.44 -7.06 6.72
N LEU A 58 3.67 -8.00 6.19
CA LEU A 58 3.80 -9.43 6.48
C LEU A 58 4.54 -10.20 5.38
N ASN A 59 4.85 -9.56 4.25
CA ASN A 59 5.50 -10.19 3.12
C ASN A 59 7.04 -10.18 3.28
N HIS A 60 7.62 -11.36 3.39
CA HIS A 60 9.08 -11.54 3.45
C HIS A 60 9.73 -11.66 2.06
N GLY A 61 8.94 -11.66 0.98
CA GLY A 61 9.40 -11.90 -0.39
C GLY A 61 9.80 -10.66 -1.17
N ASN A 62 9.29 -9.50 -0.81
CA ASN A 62 9.51 -8.27 -1.55
C ASN A 62 10.81 -7.55 -1.19
N SER A 63 11.44 -7.00 -2.18
CA SER A 63 12.59 -6.10 -2.06
C SER A 63 12.08 -4.64 -2.19
N MET A 64 12.42 -3.78 -1.40
CA MET A 64 13.00 -3.71 -0.06
C MET A 64 11.88 -3.76 0.98
N SER A 65 11.60 -4.93 1.50
CA SER A 65 10.57 -5.15 2.49
C SER A 65 11.16 -5.17 3.91
N MET A 66 10.32 -4.85 4.87
CA MET A 66 10.61 -4.93 6.29
C MET A 66 9.39 -5.53 6.98
N TYR A 67 9.59 -6.61 7.73
CA TYR A 67 8.49 -7.22 8.47
C TYR A 67 8.03 -6.28 9.59
N MET A 68 6.73 -5.98 9.62
CA MET A 68 6.14 -5.11 10.63
C MET A 68 4.82 -5.72 11.10
N PRO A 69 4.81 -6.61 12.12
CA PRO A 69 3.58 -7.15 12.66
C PRO A 69 2.72 -6.03 13.29
N TRP A 70 1.41 -6.29 13.47
CA TRP A 70 0.50 -5.28 14.01
C TRP A 70 0.95 -4.71 15.36
N GLN A 71 1.66 -5.49 16.17
CA GLN A 71 2.21 -5.03 17.45
C GLN A 71 3.23 -3.90 17.27
N ASP A 72 4.11 -4.04 16.27
CA ASP A 72 5.13 -3.04 15.98
C ASP A 72 4.52 -1.81 15.31
N GLN A 73 3.59 -2.02 14.37
CA GLN A 73 2.90 -0.93 13.69
C GLN A 73 2.05 -0.10 14.69
N LYS A 74 1.42 -0.77 15.65
CA LYS A 74 0.70 -0.14 16.76
C LYS A 74 1.59 0.82 17.56
N GLU A 75 2.80 0.38 17.92
CA GLU A 75 3.73 1.24 18.67
C GLU A 75 4.31 2.35 17.77
N PHE A 76 4.56 2.06 16.50
CA PHE A 76 5.12 3.06 15.59
C PHE A 76 4.12 4.16 15.23
N VAL A 77 2.83 3.86 15.06
CA VAL A 77 1.81 4.90 14.79
C VAL A 77 1.72 5.94 15.91
N LYS A 78 1.95 5.53 17.15
CA LYS A 78 2.00 6.42 18.33
C LYS A 78 3.21 7.36 18.34
N VAL A 79 4.22 7.09 17.53
CA VAL A 79 5.38 7.96 17.31
C VAL A 79 5.19 8.82 16.07
N LEU A 80 4.73 8.21 14.98
CA LEU A 80 4.56 8.88 13.68
C LEU A 80 3.49 9.99 13.75
N GLY A 81 2.33 9.71 14.35
CA GLY A 81 1.23 10.68 14.43
C GLY A 81 1.65 11.99 15.12
N PRO A 82 2.19 11.95 16.34
CA PRO A 82 2.72 13.15 17.00
C PRO A 82 3.84 13.86 16.23
N ALA A 83 4.68 13.12 15.50
CA ALA A 83 5.75 13.71 14.70
C ALA A 83 5.18 14.50 13.51
N LEU A 84 4.17 13.98 12.82
CA LEU A 84 3.47 14.68 11.74
C LEU A 84 2.75 15.93 12.28
N GLU A 85 2.01 15.80 13.36
CA GLU A 85 1.31 16.94 13.97
C GLU A 85 2.29 18.06 14.37
N LYS A 86 3.39 17.70 15.03
CA LYS A 86 4.43 18.66 15.44
C LYS A 86 5.09 19.36 14.24
N ALA A 87 5.16 18.69 13.10
CA ALA A 87 5.71 19.24 11.87
C ALA A 87 4.72 20.11 11.07
N GLY A 88 3.48 20.24 11.54
CA GLY A 88 2.41 20.95 10.82
C GLY A 88 1.79 20.14 9.68
N LEU A 89 1.97 18.82 9.70
CA LEU A 89 1.50 17.84 8.70
C LEU A 89 0.34 17.00 9.26
N GLY A 90 -0.41 17.49 10.24
CA GLY A 90 -1.49 16.76 10.90
C GLY A 90 -2.68 16.42 9.98
N ASP A 91 -2.78 17.03 8.81
CA ASP A 91 -3.80 16.70 7.81
C ASP A 91 -3.41 15.48 6.94
N VAL A 92 -2.16 15.03 6.99
CA VAL A 92 -1.69 13.83 6.28
C VAL A 92 -2.16 12.59 7.03
N LYS A 93 -3.00 11.80 6.39
CA LYS A 93 -3.58 10.58 6.98
C LYS A 93 -2.55 9.48 7.15
N ILE A 94 -2.68 8.73 8.24
CA ILE A 94 -1.91 7.50 8.48
C ILE A 94 -2.83 6.30 8.27
N LEU A 95 -2.53 5.49 7.26
CA LEU A 95 -3.26 4.27 6.95
C LEU A 95 -2.50 3.05 7.46
N LEU A 96 -3.20 2.21 8.19
CA LEU A 96 -2.67 0.97 8.74
C LEU A 96 -2.60 -0.14 7.70
N PHE A 97 -1.81 -1.15 7.97
CA PHE A 97 -1.71 -2.41 7.26
C PHE A 97 -1.04 -2.28 5.89
N ASP A 98 -1.81 -2.10 4.79
CA ASP A 98 -1.31 -2.03 3.42
C ASP A 98 -0.92 -3.41 2.86
N HIS A 99 -1.82 -4.41 2.97
CA HIS A 99 -1.58 -5.78 2.57
C HIS A 99 -2.89 -6.53 2.23
N ASN A 100 -2.77 -7.85 2.01
CA ASN A 100 -3.81 -8.76 1.56
C ASN A 100 -4.95 -8.98 2.56
N TYR A 101 -6.17 -9.22 2.04
CA TYR A 101 -7.35 -9.47 2.85
C TYR A 101 -7.24 -10.70 3.78
N ASP A 102 -6.38 -11.67 3.48
CA ASP A 102 -6.16 -12.87 4.29
C ASP A 102 -4.99 -12.76 5.28
N TYR A 103 -4.48 -11.52 5.48
CA TYR A 103 -3.35 -11.27 6.37
C TYR A 103 -2.13 -12.15 6.06
N ASP A 104 -1.94 -12.45 4.77
CA ASP A 104 -0.87 -13.30 4.24
C ASP A 104 -0.86 -14.71 4.86
N ASN A 105 -2.03 -15.18 5.30
CA ASN A 105 -2.25 -16.45 6.02
C ASN A 105 -1.44 -16.58 7.33
N VAL A 106 -1.07 -15.46 7.94
CA VAL A 106 -0.37 -15.42 9.24
C VAL A 106 -1.40 -15.31 10.37
N ALA A 107 -1.83 -16.43 10.95
CA ALA A 107 -2.89 -16.50 11.94
C ALA A 107 -2.73 -15.55 13.14
N SER A 108 -1.50 -15.26 13.57
CA SER A 108 -1.23 -14.31 14.66
C SER A 108 -1.40 -12.83 14.25
N GLN A 109 -1.66 -12.58 12.98
CA GLN A 109 -1.83 -11.26 12.40
C GLN A 109 -3.24 -11.00 11.86
N GLU A 110 -4.14 -11.97 11.98
CA GLU A 110 -5.57 -11.78 11.67
C GLU A 110 -6.13 -10.55 12.39
N ASN A 111 -7.05 -9.85 11.73
CA ASN A 111 -7.64 -8.61 12.24
C ASN A 111 -6.62 -7.50 12.53
N TYR A 112 -5.56 -7.44 11.75
CA TYR A 112 -4.43 -6.51 11.94
C TYR A 112 -4.86 -5.06 12.25
N PRO A 113 -5.69 -4.37 11.45
CA PRO A 113 -6.15 -3.03 11.78
C PRO A 113 -7.00 -2.98 13.05
N LEU A 114 -7.89 -3.94 13.26
CA LEU A 114 -8.78 -3.97 14.44
C LEU A 114 -8.00 -4.13 15.74
N ASN A 115 -6.93 -4.94 15.72
CA ASN A 115 -6.04 -5.09 16.88
C ASN A 115 -5.31 -3.78 17.23
N ILE A 116 -4.99 -2.97 16.24
CA ILE A 116 -4.39 -1.64 16.45
C ILE A 116 -5.44 -0.64 16.94
N TYR A 117 -6.63 -0.65 16.36
CA TYR A 117 -7.73 0.22 16.77
C TYR A 117 -8.21 -0.06 18.21
N ALA A 118 -7.97 -1.26 18.73
CA ALA A 118 -8.27 -1.58 20.12
C ALA A 118 -7.40 -0.83 21.16
N ASP A 119 -6.27 -0.25 20.74
CA ASP A 119 -5.43 0.62 21.58
C ASP A 119 -5.87 2.09 21.40
N PRO A 120 -6.42 2.76 22.43
CA PRO A 120 -6.95 4.12 22.29
C PRO A 120 -5.91 5.16 21.84
N GLU A 121 -4.64 4.99 22.20
CA GLU A 121 -3.58 5.90 21.79
C GLU A 121 -3.20 5.71 20.31
N ALA A 122 -3.15 4.46 19.86
CA ALA A 122 -2.93 4.16 18.44
C ALA A 122 -4.13 4.60 17.60
N TYR A 123 -5.35 4.33 18.09
CA TYR A 123 -6.60 4.72 17.44
C TYR A 123 -6.67 6.19 17.08
N LYS A 124 -6.20 7.04 17.99
CA LYS A 124 -6.18 8.50 17.81
C LYS A 124 -5.41 8.93 16.56
N TRP A 125 -4.34 8.22 16.21
CA TRP A 125 -3.43 8.59 15.14
C TRP A 125 -3.63 7.83 13.83
N ALA A 126 -4.40 6.76 13.86
CA ALA A 126 -4.70 5.96 12.70
C ALA A 126 -5.99 6.46 12.02
N ASP A 127 -5.91 6.96 10.81
CA ASP A 127 -7.06 7.51 10.08
C ASP A 127 -7.85 6.43 9.34
N GLY A 128 -7.20 5.33 8.98
CA GLY A 128 -7.83 4.26 8.24
C GLY A 128 -6.91 3.07 8.01
N SER A 129 -7.29 2.23 7.07
CA SER A 129 -6.53 1.05 6.63
C SER A 129 -6.43 0.95 5.12
N ALA A 130 -5.34 0.35 4.65
CA ALA A 130 -4.99 0.16 3.26
C ALA A 130 -4.93 -1.34 2.92
N TRP A 131 -5.38 -1.71 1.71
CA TRP A 131 -5.64 -3.10 1.35
C TRP A 131 -5.18 -3.47 -0.05
N HIS A 132 -4.70 -4.72 -0.19
CA HIS A 132 -4.34 -5.38 -1.44
C HIS A 132 -5.22 -6.61 -1.66
N SER A 133 -5.25 -7.13 -2.89
CA SER A 133 -6.13 -8.26 -3.26
C SER A 133 -5.39 -9.49 -3.79
N TYR A 134 -4.13 -9.66 -3.44
CA TYR A 134 -3.39 -10.85 -3.86
C TYR A 134 -3.75 -12.11 -3.06
N GLY A 135 -4.38 -11.94 -1.90
CA GLY A 135 -4.89 -13.01 -1.06
C GLY A 135 -6.18 -12.63 -0.34
N GLY A 136 -7.02 -13.62 -0.04
CA GLY A 136 -8.28 -13.43 0.67
C GLY A 136 -9.42 -12.91 -0.20
N ASN A 137 -10.37 -12.23 0.41
CA ASN A 137 -11.57 -11.74 -0.27
C ASN A 137 -11.97 -10.35 0.25
N VAL A 138 -12.50 -9.52 -0.63
CA VAL A 138 -12.92 -8.15 -0.32
C VAL A 138 -14.00 -8.06 0.77
N THR A 139 -14.67 -9.16 1.10
CA THR A 139 -15.63 -9.24 2.22
C THR A 139 -14.99 -9.02 3.59
N GLU A 140 -13.66 -9.13 3.71
CA GLU A 140 -12.94 -8.75 4.91
C GLU A 140 -13.20 -7.30 5.33
N LEU A 141 -13.39 -6.42 4.35
CA LEU A 141 -13.72 -5.02 4.59
C LEU A 141 -15.10 -4.82 5.26
N ASP A 142 -16.01 -5.81 5.21
CA ASP A 142 -17.30 -5.70 5.88
C ASP A 142 -17.14 -5.61 7.39
N GLU A 143 -16.25 -6.43 7.98
CA GLU A 143 -15.97 -6.38 9.41
C GLU A 143 -15.22 -5.09 9.81
N ILE A 144 -14.21 -4.71 9.04
CA ILE A 144 -13.46 -3.47 9.26
C ILE A 144 -14.40 -2.26 9.31
N HIS A 145 -15.30 -2.14 8.32
CA HIS A 145 -16.24 -1.04 8.23
C HIS A 145 -17.30 -1.05 9.33
N VAL A 146 -17.81 -2.23 9.70
CA VAL A 146 -18.85 -2.36 10.74
C VAL A 146 -18.31 -2.01 12.13
N VAL A 147 -17.09 -2.45 12.44
CA VAL A 147 -16.50 -2.23 13.78
C VAL A 147 -16.02 -0.78 13.97
N ASN A 148 -15.48 -0.17 12.92
CA ASN A 148 -14.94 1.20 12.98
C ASN A 148 -15.40 2.01 11.75
N PRO A 149 -16.70 2.37 11.66
CA PRO A 149 -17.26 3.01 10.45
C PRO A 149 -16.71 4.41 10.15
N GLU A 150 -16.09 5.06 11.14
CA GLU A 150 -15.44 6.37 10.99
C GLU A 150 -14.01 6.28 10.46
N LYS A 151 -13.41 5.08 10.44
CA LYS A 151 -12.08 4.88 9.89
C LYS A 151 -12.15 4.66 8.38
N ASP A 152 -11.28 5.35 7.67
CA ASP A 152 -11.21 5.27 6.22
C ASP A 152 -10.70 3.90 5.74
N ILE A 153 -11.17 3.47 4.59
CA ILE A 153 -10.70 2.29 3.89
C ILE A 153 -10.19 2.73 2.51
N TYR A 154 -8.96 2.33 2.17
CA TYR A 154 -8.38 2.52 0.85
C TYR A 154 -7.94 1.18 0.26
N PHE A 155 -8.23 0.98 -1.00
CA PHE A 155 -7.59 -0.08 -1.77
C PHE A 155 -6.33 0.51 -2.42
N THR A 156 -5.17 -0.05 -2.12
CA THR A 156 -3.89 0.59 -2.45
C THR A 156 -3.05 -0.15 -3.47
N GLU A 157 -3.31 -1.46 -3.71
CA GLU A 157 -2.55 -2.19 -4.70
C GLU A 157 -3.26 -3.43 -5.27
N ALA A 158 -3.24 -3.55 -6.58
CA ALA A 158 -3.41 -4.79 -7.33
C ALA A 158 -2.67 -4.67 -8.66
N SER A 159 -2.13 -5.77 -9.16
CA SER A 159 -1.41 -5.83 -10.44
C SER A 159 -2.06 -6.79 -11.43
N ILE A 160 -1.84 -6.52 -12.71
CA ILE A 160 -2.11 -7.42 -13.82
C ILE A 160 -0.77 -7.83 -14.44
N GLY A 161 -0.72 -8.97 -15.13
CA GLY A 161 0.53 -9.44 -15.69
C GLY A 161 0.40 -10.72 -16.52
N GLU A 162 1.56 -11.25 -16.91
CA GLU A 162 1.67 -12.44 -17.78
C GLU A 162 1.09 -13.72 -17.16
N TRP A 163 0.94 -13.77 -15.84
CA TRP A 163 0.35 -14.95 -15.15
C TRP A 163 -1.13 -15.14 -15.48
N TYR A 164 -1.82 -14.10 -15.95
CA TYR A 164 -3.19 -14.18 -16.41
C TYR A 164 -3.51 -13.07 -17.42
N PRO A 165 -3.04 -13.18 -18.70
CA PRO A 165 -3.12 -12.09 -19.67
C PRO A 165 -4.48 -12.04 -20.41
N ASN A 166 -5.59 -12.24 -19.68
CA ASN A 166 -6.93 -12.16 -20.26
C ASN A 166 -7.55 -10.81 -19.97
N PHE A 167 -7.57 -9.94 -20.97
CA PHE A 167 -8.06 -8.57 -20.84
C PHE A 167 -9.49 -8.49 -20.31
N ASP A 168 -10.43 -9.23 -20.88
CA ASP A 168 -11.85 -9.13 -20.51
C ASP A 168 -12.09 -9.61 -19.09
N VAL A 169 -11.47 -10.71 -18.69
CA VAL A 169 -11.58 -11.26 -17.35
C VAL A 169 -10.93 -10.32 -16.32
N CYS A 170 -9.73 -9.82 -16.59
CA CYS A 170 -9.08 -8.84 -15.70
C CYS A 170 -9.94 -7.57 -15.58
N LEU A 171 -10.44 -7.02 -16.70
CA LEU A 171 -11.29 -5.84 -16.66
C LEU A 171 -12.52 -6.05 -15.78
N MET A 172 -13.25 -7.13 -15.99
CA MET A 172 -14.53 -7.39 -15.28
C MET A 172 -14.30 -7.76 -13.82
N ASN A 173 -13.30 -8.61 -13.56
CA ASN A 173 -12.99 -9.05 -12.20
C ASN A 173 -12.50 -7.88 -11.35
N ASP A 174 -11.52 -7.13 -11.83
CA ASP A 174 -10.95 -6.01 -11.07
C ASP A 174 -11.97 -4.90 -10.85
N PHE A 175 -12.80 -4.59 -11.86
CA PHE A 175 -13.87 -3.62 -11.67
C PHE A 175 -14.90 -4.08 -10.63
N SER A 176 -15.30 -5.36 -10.65
CA SER A 176 -16.30 -5.89 -9.73
C SER A 176 -15.77 -6.10 -8.31
N GLN A 177 -14.58 -6.68 -8.17
CA GLN A 177 -14.03 -7.07 -6.86
C GLN A 177 -13.26 -5.90 -6.20
N ILE A 178 -12.48 -5.15 -6.99
CA ILE A 178 -11.65 -4.07 -6.45
C ILE A 178 -12.48 -2.78 -6.36
N PHE A 179 -12.93 -2.23 -7.49
CA PHE A 179 -13.61 -0.93 -7.48
C PHE A 179 -14.97 -1.01 -6.76
N LEU A 180 -15.91 -1.78 -7.29
CA LEU A 180 -17.23 -1.90 -6.69
C LEU A 180 -17.18 -2.62 -5.34
N GLY A 181 -16.30 -3.60 -5.19
CA GLY A 181 -16.12 -4.32 -3.94
C GLY A 181 -15.70 -3.40 -2.80
N THR A 182 -14.70 -2.56 -3.04
CA THR A 182 -14.19 -1.59 -2.06
C THR A 182 -15.19 -0.46 -1.79
N LEU A 183 -15.72 0.17 -2.85
CA LEU A 183 -16.65 1.30 -2.70
C LEU A 183 -17.94 0.93 -1.97
N LYS A 184 -18.51 -0.25 -2.24
CA LYS A 184 -19.70 -0.75 -1.53
C LYS A 184 -19.48 -0.97 -0.04
N ARG A 185 -18.23 -1.04 0.40
CA ARG A 185 -17.80 -1.26 1.79
C ARG A 185 -17.23 -0.01 2.45
N GLY A 186 -17.62 1.16 1.93
CA GLY A 186 -17.19 2.44 2.50
C GLY A 186 -15.79 2.89 2.08
N GLY A 187 -15.16 2.20 1.14
CA GLY A 187 -13.83 2.59 0.64
C GLY A 187 -13.82 3.96 -0.01
N LYS A 188 -12.75 4.72 0.23
CA LYS A 188 -12.57 6.11 -0.18
C LYS A 188 -11.77 6.27 -1.46
N GLY A 189 -10.97 5.27 -1.82
CA GLY A 189 -10.12 5.33 -3.00
C GLY A 189 -9.60 3.97 -3.44
N VAL A 190 -9.20 3.91 -4.71
CA VAL A 190 -8.58 2.74 -5.33
C VAL A 190 -7.34 3.17 -6.08
N THR A 191 -6.22 2.55 -5.77
CA THR A 191 -4.94 2.69 -6.47
C THR A 191 -4.51 1.34 -7.01
N LEU A 192 -3.94 1.33 -8.20
CA LEU A 192 -3.50 0.12 -8.88
C LEU A 192 -1.99 0.15 -9.15
N TRP A 193 -1.36 -0.99 -9.19
CA TRP A 193 0.03 -1.22 -9.56
C TRP A 193 0.08 -1.68 -11.02
N ASN A 194 0.80 -1.14 -11.93
CA ASN A 194 1.65 0.02 -12.12
C ASN A 194 0.98 1.06 -13.03
N LEU A 195 1.49 2.30 -13.07
CA LEU A 195 1.00 3.30 -14.01
C LEU A 195 1.39 2.96 -15.45
N MET A 196 2.69 2.73 -15.70
CA MET A 196 3.20 2.45 -17.04
C MET A 196 4.46 1.57 -16.99
N LEU A 197 4.54 0.63 -17.91
CA LEU A 197 5.74 -0.18 -18.18
C LEU A 197 5.95 -0.25 -19.69
N ASP A 198 7.14 -0.68 -20.13
CA ASP A 198 7.40 -0.93 -21.54
C ASP A 198 6.91 -2.30 -22.00
N ASP A 199 7.06 -2.60 -23.29
CA ASP A 199 6.69 -3.87 -23.90
C ASP A 199 7.61 -5.05 -23.53
N LYS A 200 8.55 -4.83 -22.60
CA LYS A 200 9.41 -5.83 -21.97
C LYS A 200 9.17 -5.90 -20.46
N ASN A 201 8.04 -5.34 -20.01
CA ASN A 201 7.65 -5.23 -18.60
C ASN A 201 8.64 -4.42 -17.74
N GLY A 202 9.45 -3.58 -18.35
CA GLY A 202 10.40 -2.71 -17.65
C GLY A 202 9.89 -1.27 -17.44
N PRO A 203 10.58 -0.49 -16.61
CA PRO A 203 11.71 -0.90 -15.79
C PRO A 203 11.28 -1.72 -14.56
N TYR A 204 12.12 -2.65 -14.15
CA TYR A 204 11.95 -3.40 -12.91
C TYR A 204 13.27 -3.46 -12.12
N SER A 205 13.19 -3.61 -10.81
CA SER A 205 14.37 -3.82 -9.97
C SER A 205 15.02 -5.17 -10.29
N PRO A 206 16.36 -5.28 -10.35
CA PRO A 206 17.05 -6.57 -10.46
C PRO A 206 16.98 -7.40 -9.17
N GLN A 207 16.53 -6.81 -8.07
CA GLN A 207 16.51 -7.44 -6.76
C GLN A 207 15.44 -8.55 -6.64
N PRO A 208 15.58 -9.50 -5.71
CA PRO A 208 14.54 -10.49 -5.42
C PRO A 208 13.20 -9.86 -5.06
N GLY A 209 12.10 -10.51 -5.44
CA GLY A 209 10.74 -10.03 -5.16
C GLY A 209 10.23 -8.93 -6.09
N SER A 210 11.04 -8.42 -7.02
CA SER A 210 10.54 -7.47 -8.02
C SER A 210 9.68 -8.19 -9.07
N CYS A 211 8.57 -7.57 -9.46
CA CYS A 211 7.73 -8.10 -10.52
C CYS A 211 8.36 -7.84 -11.90
N LYS A 212 8.72 -8.92 -12.59
CA LYS A 212 9.29 -8.89 -13.95
C LYS A 212 8.26 -9.22 -15.02
N THR A 213 7.07 -9.59 -14.62
CA THR A 213 5.96 -10.05 -15.47
C THR A 213 4.70 -9.22 -15.27
N CYS A 214 4.78 -8.14 -14.49
CA CYS A 214 3.70 -7.19 -14.33
C CYS A 214 3.46 -6.38 -15.61
N PHE A 215 2.20 -6.04 -15.88
CA PHE A 215 1.83 -5.03 -16.87
C PHE A 215 1.55 -3.69 -16.20
N GLY A 216 1.83 -2.59 -16.90
CA GLY A 216 1.33 -1.28 -16.50
C GLY A 216 -0.15 -1.10 -16.83
N GLY A 217 -0.77 -0.06 -16.31
CA GLY A 217 -2.07 0.41 -16.82
C GLY A 217 -1.97 0.77 -18.30
N VAL A 218 -0.79 1.22 -18.73
CA VAL A 218 -0.43 1.37 -20.15
C VAL A 218 0.92 0.71 -20.43
N THR A 219 1.07 0.21 -21.65
CA THR A 219 2.34 -0.31 -22.17
C THR A 219 2.91 0.66 -23.20
N ILE A 220 4.17 1.06 -23.03
CA ILE A 220 4.91 1.94 -23.94
C ILE A 220 5.80 1.09 -24.82
N ASN A 221 5.70 1.23 -26.14
CA ASN A 221 6.56 0.51 -27.07
C ASN A 221 8.01 1.01 -26.95
N SER A 222 8.94 0.13 -26.57
CA SER A 222 10.35 0.46 -26.33
C SER A 222 11.15 0.75 -27.62
N ALA A 223 10.59 0.44 -28.80
CA ALA A 223 11.26 0.75 -30.07
C ALA A 223 11.05 2.20 -30.53
N ASP A 224 9.90 2.80 -30.19
CA ASP A 224 9.58 4.16 -30.66
C ASP A 224 9.28 5.16 -29.54
N TYR A 225 9.01 4.68 -28.30
CA TYR A 225 8.60 5.46 -27.13
C TYR A 225 7.40 6.40 -27.38
N LYS A 226 6.56 6.07 -28.36
CA LYS A 226 5.40 6.87 -28.78
C LYS A 226 4.11 6.05 -28.82
N THR A 227 4.20 4.79 -29.25
CA THR A 227 3.05 3.89 -29.31
C THR A 227 2.69 3.44 -27.90
N ILE A 228 1.44 3.72 -27.51
CA ILE A 228 0.90 3.40 -26.18
C ILE A 228 -0.27 2.45 -26.34
N THR A 229 -0.19 1.29 -25.70
CA THR A 229 -1.29 0.34 -25.57
C THR A 229 -1.92 0.47 -24.18
N LYS A 230 -3.26 0.54 -24.12
CA LYS A 230 -4.03 0.61 -22.90
C LYS A 230 -4.39 -0.80 -22.43
N ASN A 231 -4.07 -1.13 -21.19
CA ASN A 231 -4.40 -2.41 -20.57
C ASN A 231 -5.68 -2.31 -19.72
N SER A 232 -6.18 -3.42 -19.18
CA SER A 232 -7.45 -3.48 -18.44
C SER A 232 -7.52 -2.48 -17.27
N HIS A 233 -6.44 -2.31 -16.52
CA HIS A 233 -6.36 -1.35 -15.42
C HIS A 233 -6.59 0.11 -15.86
N TRP A 234 -6.09 0.49 -17.05
CA TRP A 234 -6.38 1.82 -17.60
C TRP A 234 -7.89 2.03 -17.80
N PHE A 235 -8.58 1.02 -18.34
CA PHE A 235 -10.02 1.10 -18.56
C PHE A 235 -10.80 1.06 -17.26
N ASN A 236 -10.38 0.29 -16.27
CA ASN A 236 -10.98 0.27 -14.93
C ASN A 236 -10.94 1.68 -14.30
N MET A 237 -9.76 2.31 -14.30
CA MET A 237 -9.60 3.67 -13.80
C MET A 237 -10.44 4.68 -14.61
N ALA A 238 -10.45 4.56 -15.94
CA ALA A 238 -11.21 5.47 -16.81
C ALA A 238 -12.73 5.36 -16.58
N HIS A 239 -13.25 4.14 -16.43
CA HIS A 239 -14.68 3.92 -16.15
C HIS A 239 -15.07 4.51 -14.79
N ALA A 240 -14.30 4.23 -13.75
CA ALA A 240 -14.59 4.74 -12.41
C ALA A 240 -14.49 6.26 -12.36
N SER A 241 -13.40 6.86 -12.84
CA SER A 241 -13.16 8.31 -12.79
C SER A 241 -14.11 9.14 -13.69
N ALA A 242 -14.71 8.52 -14.71
CA ALA A 242 -15.69 9.18 -15.54
C ALA A 242 -16.98 9.55 -14.77
N VAL A 243 -17.36 8.70 -13.81
CA VAL A 243 -18.64 8.83 -13.07
C VAL A 243 -18.47 9.22 -11.60
N ILE A 244 -17.36 8.85 -10.98
CA ILE A 244 -17.04 9.18 -9.59
C ILE A 244 -16.03 10.32 -9.58
N LYS A 245 -16.42 11.45 -9.02
CA LYS A 245 -15.55 12.63 -8.92
C LYS A 245 -14.87 12.65 -7.55
N PRO A 246 -13.68 13.26 -7.44
CA PRO A 246 -13.05 13.46 -6.14
C PRO A 246 -14.00 14.14 -5.16
N GLY A 247 -14.13 13.54 -3.96
CA GLY A 247 -15.02 14.04 -2.91
C GLY A 247 -16.50 13.60 -3.04
N ALA A 248 -16.83 12.71 -3.99
CA ALA A 248 -18.19 12.18 -4.14
C ALA A 248 -18.54 11.18 -3.04
#